data_ceaadfd0cc12514bb01cda1b5284c174
#
_entry.id   ceaadfd0cc12514bb01cda1b5284c174
#
_cell.length_a   1.000
_cell.length_b   1.000
_cell.length_c   1.000
_cell.angle_alpha   90.00
_cell.angle_beta   90.00
_cell.angle_gamma   90.00
#
_symmetry.space_group_name_H-M   'P 1'
#
loop_
_entity.id
_entity.type
_entity.pdbx_description
1 polymer ?
#
loop_
_entity_poly.entity_id
_entity_poly.type
_entity_poly.pdbx_seq_one_letter_code
_entity_poly.pdbx_strand_id
1 'polypeptide(L)'
;MQTIITESEEKRYAELQYLALGFARNGQTKHLAAMLRAGLAVNLSDAKGNSLLMLASYHGHRETTRMLIEHGAKVDCRNDRGQTPLGGVAFKGYEEIAALLLEYGADIDADNGNGMTPLMFAAMFGRMKVVEQLKEHGASLNCRNRLGISARSLMRLARPIHLIFGRKAIKRTPAA
;
A
#
# COMPACT_ATOMS: atom_id res chain seq x y z
N MET A 1 -10.88 -6.05 -38.41
CA MET A 1 -12.22 -6.38 -37.89
C MET A 1 -12.36 -5.73 -36.52
N GLN A 2 -13.16 -4.66 -36.40
CA GLN A 2 -13.53 -4.11 -35.11
C GLN A 2 -14.59 -5.04 -34.51
N THR A 3 -14.25 -5.69 -33.40
CA THR A 3 -15.20 -6.49 -32.62
C THR A 3 -16.21 -5.52 -32.01
N ILE A 4 -17.45 -5.56 -32.48
CA ILE A 4 -18.55 -4.77 -31.88
C ILE A 4 -18.86 -5.46 -30.56
N ILE A 5 -18.41 -4.86 -29.46
CA ILE A 5 -18.75 -5.33 -28.09
C ILE A 5 -20.22 -4.97 -27.86
N THR A 6 -21.02 -5.92 -27.46
CA THR A 6 -22.44 -5.71 -27.15
C THR A 6 -22.61 -5.04 -25.78
N GLU A 7 -23.67 -4.27 -25.58
CA GLU A 7 -24.01 -3.63 -24.30
C GLU A 7 -24.08 -4.65 -23.14
N SER A 8 -24.51 -5.87 -23.43
CA SER A 8 -24.57 -6.99 -22.47
C SER A 8 -23.17 -7.45 -22.05
N GLU A 9 -22.19 -7.47 -22.98
CA GLU A 9 -20.80 -7.82 -22.71
C GLU A 9 -20.09 -6.74 -21.90
N GLU A 10 -20.32 -5.47 -22.20
CA GLU A 10 -19.80 -4.34 -21.43
C GLU A 10 -20.28 -4.38 -19.98
N LYS A 11 -21.58 -4.60 -19.77
CA LYS A 11 -22.17 -4.73 -18.43
C LYS A 11 -21.56 -5.90 -17.66
N ARG A 12 -21.41 -7.05 -18.29
CA ARG A 12 -20.79 -8.23 -17.66
C ARG A 12 -19.34 -7.98 -17.32
N TYR A 13 -18.59 -7.28 -18.18
CA TYR A 13 -17.20 -6.93 -17.91
C TYR A 13 -17.09 -5.96 -16.73
N ALA A 14 -17.96 -4.98 -16.62
CA ALA A 14 -18.01 -4.06 -15.49
C ALA A 14 -18.32 -4.78 -14.16
N GLU A 15 -19.22 -5.77 -14.16
CA GLU A 15 -19.50 -6.61 -12.99
C GLU A 15 -18.26 -7.42 -12.57
N LEU A 16 -17.54 -8.00 -13.53
CA LEU A 16 -16.28 -8.72 -13.23
C LEU A 16 -15.21 -7.82 -12.66
N GLN A 17 -15.07 -6.60 -13.16
CA GLN A 17 -14.14 -5.61 -12.62
C GLN A 17 -14.50 -5.26 -11.18
N TYR A 18 -15.77 -5.02 -10.88
CA TYR A 18 -16.24 -4.73 -9.52
C TYR A 18 -15.93 -5.89 -8.55
N LEU A 19 -16.18 -7.14 -8.96
CA LEU A 19 -15.85 -8.32 -8.18
C LEU A 19 -14.35 -8.45 -7.92
N ALA A 20 -13.51 -8.20 -8.93
CA ALA A 20 -12.06 -8.28 -8.79
C ALA A 20 -11.51 -7.24 -7.78
N LEU A 21 -12.02 -6.01 -7.82
CA LEU A 21 -11.70 -4.98 -6.83
C LEU A 21 -12.10 -5.42 -5.41
N GLY A 22 -13.26 -6.06 -5.27
CA GLY A 22 -13.72 -6.66 -4.02
C GLY A 22 -12.79 -7.78 -3.54
N PHE A 23 -12.38 -8.68 -4.43
CA PHE A 23 -11.46 -9.77 -4.11
C PHE A 23 -10.08 -9.27 -3.69
N ALA A 24 -9.55 -8.25 -4.36
CA ALA A 24 -8.29 -7.62 -3.96
C ALA A 24 -8.39 -6.99 -2.56
N ARG A 25 -9.48 -6.25 -2.28
CA ARG A 25 -9.73 -5.60 -0.98
C ARG A 25 -9.89 -6.58 0.16
N ASN A 26 -10.44 -7.76 -0.10
CA ASN A 26 -10.76 -8.78 0.91
C ASN A 26 -9.73 -9.93 0.95
N GLY A 27 -8.65 -9.87 0.16
CA GLY A 27 -7.60 -10.88 0.15
C GLY A 27 -8.01 -12.24 -0.43
N GLN A 28 -8.99 -12.25 -1.33
CA GLN A 28 -9.48 -13.50 -1.95
C GLN A 28 -8.58 -13.91 -3.11
N THR A 29 -7.34 -14.28 -2.80
CA THR A 29 -6.25 -14.55 -3.75
C THR A 29 -6.64 -15.55 -4.83
N LYS A 30 -7.25 -16.70 -4.45
CA LYS A 30 -7.59 -17.76 -5.41
C LYS A 30 -8.60 -17.31 -6.46
N HIS A 31 -9.63 -16.56 -6.06
CA HIS A 31 -10.66 -16.05 -6.96
C HIS A 31 -10.07 -14.99 -7.91
N LEU A 32 -9.29 -14.06 -7.37
CA LEU A 32 -8.63 -13.03 -8.17
C LEU A 32 -7.64 -13.64 -9.17
N ALA A 33 -6.82 -14.60 -8.75
CA ALA A 33 -5.89 -15.29 -9.64
C ALA A 33 -6.60 -16.05 -10.79
N ALA A 34 -7.77 -16.64 -10.53
CA ALA A 34 -8.57 -17.27 -11.57
C ALA A 34 -9.05 -16.25 -12.61
N MET A 35 -9.49 -15.07 -12.19
CA MET A 35 -9.93 -13.99 -13.08
C MET A 35 -8.77 -13.45 -13.93
N LEU A 36 -7.58 -13.26 -13.34
CA LEU A 36 -6.39 -12.82 -14.09
C LEU A 36 -5.97 -13.84 -15.15
N ARG A 37 -5.99 -15.12 -14.81
CA ARG A 37 -5.73 -16.22 -15.78
C ARG A 37 -6.77 -16.28 -16.91
N ALA A 38 -8.00 -15.87 -16.63
CA ALA A 38 -9.07 -15.74 -17.62
C ALA A 38 -8.97 -14.46 -18.48
N GLY A 39 -7.92 -13.63 -18.29
CA GLY A 39 -7.65 -12.46 -19.12
C GLY A 39 -8.10 -11.13 -18.52
N LEU A 40 -8.52 -11.09 -17.24
CA LEU A 40 -8.81 -9.80 -16.60
C LEU A 40 -7.52 -8.96 -16.49
N ALA A 41 -7.60 -7.67 -16.78
CA ALA A 41 -6.46 -6.76 -16.70
C ALA A 41 -5.94 -6.62 -15.25
N VAL A 42 -4.67 -6.96 -15.01
CA VAL A 42 -4.04 -6.91 -13.67
C VAL A 42 -3.92 -5.49 -13.11
N ASN A 43 -3.81 -4.48 -13.99
CA ASN A 43 -3.70 -3.06 -13.60
C ASN A 43 -5.05 -2.34 -13.55
N LEU A 44 -6.12 -3.09 -13.38
CA LEU A 44 -7.45 -2.55 -13.13
C LEU A 44 -7.45 -1.65 -11.88
N SER A 45 -8.18 -0.55 -11.92
CA SER A 45 -8.35 0.38 -10.79
C SER A 45 -9.83 0.71 -10.53
N ASP A 46 -10.11 1.11 -9.30
CA ASP A 46 -11.42 1.63 -8.91
C ASP A 46 -11.61 3.10 -9.37
N ALA A 47 -12.79 3.67 -9.10
CA ALA A 47 -13.14 5.06 -9.45
C ALA A 47 -12.29 6.14 -8.74
N LYS A 48 -11.36 5.74 -7.86
CA LYS A 48 -10.39 6.63 -7.19
C LYS A 48 -8.95 6.36 -7.67
N GLY A 49 -8.79 5.59 -8.74
CA GLY A 49 -7.50 5.18 -9.27
C GLY A 49 -6.77 4.13 -8.41
N ASN A 50 -7.39 3.55 -7.39
CA ASN A 50 -6.71 2.53 -6.60
C ASN A 50 -6.62 1.22 -7.39
N SER A 51 -5.40 0.79 -7.72
CA SER A 51 -5.17 -0.47 -8.42
C SER A 51 -5.50 -1.69 -7.54
N LEU A 52 -5.66 -2.87 -8.16
CA LEU A 52 -5.80 -4.14 -7.43
C LEU A 52 -4.66 -4.33 -6.43
N LEU A 53 -3.42 -4.01 -6.84
CA LEU A 53 -2.23 -4.08 -5.99
C LEU A 53 -2.34 -3.13 -4.79
N MET A 54 -2.75 -1.88 -5.03
CA MET A 54 -2.95 -0.90 -3.95
C MET A 54 -4.00 -1.36 -2.96
N LEU A 55 -5.14 -1.89 -3.44
CA LEU A 55 -6.20 -2.40 -2.56
C LEU A 55 -5.70 -3.57 -1.71
N ALA A 56 -5.07 -4.57 -2.31
CA ALA A 56 -4.55 -5.74 -1.59
C ALA A 56 -3.50 -5.34 -0.55
N SER A 57 -2.52 -4.54 -0.92
CA SER A 57 -1.42 -4.12 -0.06
C SER A 57 -1.88 -3.23 1.10
N TYR A 58 -2.76 -2.25 0.82
CA TYR A 58 -3.32 -1.35 1.83
C TYR A 58 -4.19 -2.06 2.88
N HIS A 59 -4.85 -3.16 2.49
CA HIS A 59 -5.66 -3.98 3.40
C HIS A 59 -4.87 -5.12 4.07
N GLY A 60 -3.56 -5.22 3.84
CA GLY A 60 -2.68 -6.14 4.56
C GLY A 60 -2.64 -7.56 3.98
N HIS A 61 -3.08 -7.76 2.74
CA HIS A 61 -3.15 -9.07 2.10
C HIS A 61 -1.84 -9.42 1.37
N ARG A 62 -0.83 -9.86 2.11
CA ARG A 62 0.52 -10.17 1.61
C ARG A 62 0.50 -11.17 0.44
N GLU A 63 -0.24 -12.27 0.58
CA GLU A 63 -0.32 -13.31 -0.46
C GLU A 63 -0.94 -12.77 -1.75
N THR A 64 -2.05 -12.02 -1.64
CA THR A 64 -2.70 -11.37 -2.80
C THR A 64 -1.79 -10.33 -3.43
N THR A 65 -1.05 -9.56 -2.62
CA THR A 65 -0.08 -8.57 -3.08
C THR A 65 1.02 -9.25 -3.90
N ARG A 66 1.62 -10.33 -3.39
CA ARG A 66 2.64 -11.11 -4.11
C ARG A 66 2.10 -11.66 -5.42
N MET A 67 0.97 -12.32 -5.39
CA MET A 67 0.32 -12.88 -6.57
C MET A 67 0.07 -11.83 -7.65
N LEU A 68 -0.41 -10.64 -7.28
CA LEU A 68 -0.64 -9.54 -8.23
C LEU A 68 0.66 -9.06 -8.89
N ILE A 69 1.74 -8.91 -8.12
CA ILE A 69 3.05 -8.50 -8.65
C ILE A 69 3.59 -9.56 -9.61
N GLU A 70 3.51 -10.83 -9.25
CA GLU A 70 3.92 -11.96 -10.09
C GLU A 70 3.11 -12.06 -11.39
N HIS A 71 1.87 -11.55 -11.41
CA HIS A 71 1.06 -11.40 -12.64
C HIS A 71 1.32 -10.08 -13.40
N GLY A 72 2.34 -9.32 -13.03
CA GLY A 72 2.76 -8.09 -13.74
C GLY A 72 2.03 -6.82 -13.31
N ALA A 73 1.52 -6.76 -12.08
CA ALA A 73 0.99 -5.51 -11.53
C ALA A 73 2.09 -4.45 -11.42
N LYS A 74 1.79 -3.22 -11.86
CA LYS A 74 2.70 -2.08 -11.73
C LYS A 74 2.86 -1.70 -10.26
N VAL A 75 4.07 -1.85 -9.72
CA VAL A 75 4.36 -1.68 -8.29
C VAL A 75 4.13 -0.24 -7.82
N ASP A 76 4.43 0.75 -8.64
CA ASP A 76 4.32 2.18 -8.33
C ASP A 76 3.11 2.86 -8.99
N CYS A 77 2.05 2.08 -9.32
CA CYS A 77 0.84 2.65 -9.86
C CYS A 77 0.21 3.62 -8.84
N ARG A 78 0.06 4.90 -9.23
CA ARG A 78 -0.48 5.94 -8.36
C ARG A 78 -2.01 6.02 -8.51
N ASN A 79 -2.68 6.27 -7.39
CA ASN A 79 -4.10 6.63 -7.42
C ASN A 79 -4.30 8.12 -7.72
N ASP A 80 -5.56 8.58 -7.79
CA ASP A 80 -5.93 9.98 -8.10
C ASP A 80 -5.39 11.01 -7.08
N ARG A 81 -4.96 10.55 -5.90
CA ARG A 81 -4.29 11.38 -4.89
C ARG A 81 -2.77 11.37 -5.02
N GLY A 82 -2.23 10.70 -6.04
CA GLY A 82 -0.80 10.53 -6.24
C GLY A 82 -0.14 9.52 -5.30
N GLN A 83 -0.90 8.74 -4.55
CA GLN A 83 -0.38 7.77 -3.58
C GLN A 83 0.06 6.48 -4.27
N THR A 84 1.18 5.90 -3.81
CA THR A 84 1.69 4.59 -4.25
C THR A 84 1.30 3.48 -3.28
N PRO A 85 1.34 2.19 -3.68
CA PRO A 85 1.18 1.05 -2.78
C PRO A 85 2.13 1.11 -1.57
N LEU A 86 3.42 1.43 -1.79
CA LEU A 86 4.40 1.53 -0.69
C LEU A 86 4.05 2.66 0.29
N GLY A 87 3.59 3.82 -0.19
CA GLY A 87 3.12 4.91 0.67
C GLY A 87 1.95 4.50 1.56
N GLY A 88 0.97 3.79 0.98
CA GLY A 88 -0.17 3.25 1.72
C GLY A 88 0.22 2.20 2.76
N VAL A 89 1.15 1.31 2.42
CA VAL A 89 1.68 0.28 3.33
C VAL A 89 2.50 0.90 4.46
N ALA A 90 3.31 1.91 4.18
CA ALA A 90 4.07 2.64 5.19
C ALA A 90 3.18 3.37 6.21
N PHE A 91 2.08 3.96 5.73
CA PHE A 91 1.04 4.53 6.59
C PHE A 91 0.44 3.48 7.54
N LYS A 92 0.12 2.29 7.04
CA LYS A 92 -0.50 1.19 7.80
C LYS A 92 0.49 0.50 8.74
N GLY A 93 1.78 0.42 8.39
CA GLY A 93 2.81 -0.24 9.15
C GLY A 93 2.95 -1.74 8.86
N TYR A 94 2.64 -2.18 7.64
CA TYR A 94 2.74 -3.58 7.23
C TYR A 94 4.16 -3.90 6.75
N GLU A 95 5.02 -4.35 7.65
CA GLU A 95 6.45 -4.62 7.42
C GLU A 95 6.70 -5.61 6.29
N GLU A 96 6.03 -6.77 6.33
CA GLU A 96 6.23 -7.83 5.34
C GLU A 96 5.79 -7.43 3.92
N ILE A 97 4.76 -6.57 3.82
CA ILE A 97 4.30 -6.06 2.53
C ILE A 97 5.21 -4.95 2.04
N ALA A 98 5.75 -4.12 2.95
CA ALA A 98 6.76 -3.13 2.58
C ALA A 98 8.03 -3.80 2.04
N ALA A 99 8.53 -4.85 2.71
CA ALA A 99 9.64 -5.66 2.21
C ALA A 99 9.37 -6.21 0.81
N LEU A 100 8.19 -6.79 0.62
CA LEU A 100 7.79 -7.37 -0.66
C LEU A 100 7.76 -6.30 -1.78
N LEU A 101 7.17 -5.14 -1.54
CA LEU A 101 7.12 -4.07 -2.54
C LEU A 101 8.53 -3.56 -2.89
N LEU A 102 9.42 -3.42 -1.90
CA LEU A 102 10.81 -3.02 -2.11
C LEU A 102 11.60 -4.08 -2.88
N GLU A 103 11.41 -5.36 -2.59
CA GLU A 103 12.01 -6.49 -3.32
C GLU A 103 11.67 -6.44 -4.82
N TYR A 104 10.46 -6.00 -5.16
CA TYR A 104 10.00 -5.85 -6.54
C TYR A 104 10.19 -4.43 -7.10
N GLY A 105 11.05 -3.62 -6.50
CA GLY A 105 11.55 -2.36 -7.05
C GLY A 105 10.62 -1.17 -6.86
N ALA A 106 9.77 -1.16 -5.83
CA ALA A 106 9.00 0.04 -5.47
C ALA A 106 9.92 1.23 -5.22
N ASP A 107 9.57 2.40 -5.75
CA ASP A 107 10.28 3.65 -5.51
C ASP A 107 10.17 4.04 -4.03
N ILE A 108 11.28 3.87 -3.31
CA ILE A 108 11.37 4.06 -1.86
C ILE A 108 11.12 5.50 -1.41
N ASP A 109 11.42 6.46 -2.28
CA ASP A 109 11.26 7.90 -2.02
C ASP A 109 10.12 8.52 -2.85
N ALA A 110 9.22 7.71 -3.41
CA ALA A 110 8.09 8.15 -4.20
C ALA A 110 7.33 9.31 -3.51
N ASP A 111 7.02 10.37 -4.25
CA ASP A 111 6.08 11.40 -3.78
C ASP A 111 4.65 10.84 -3.78
N ASN A 112 4.04 10.81 -2.62
CA ASN A 112 2.67 10.33 -2.37
C ASN A 112 1.67 11.49 -2.21
N GLY A 113 1.96 12.60 -2.83
CA GLY A 113 1.24 13.84 -2.71
C GLY A 113 1.89 14.80 -1.71
N ASN A 114 2.01 16.06 -2.13
CA ASN A 114 2.62 17.15 -1.34
C ASN A 114 4.08 16.91 -0.88
N GLY A 115 4.86 16.10 -1.63
CA GLY A 115 6.24 15.78 -1.28
C GLY A 115 6.36 14.77 -0.12
N MET A 116 5.27 14.09 0.24
CA MET A 116 5.29 13.08 1.30
C MET A 116 5.88 11.76 0.78
N THR A 117 7.00 11.32 1.38
CA THR A 117 7.59 10.01 1.07
C THR A 117 7.01 8.90 1.94
N PRO A 118 7.15 7.60 1.56
CA PRO A 118 6.78 6.47 2.41
C PRO A 118 7.39 6.56 3.81
N LEU A 119 8.67 6.95 3.91
CA LEU A 119 9.35 7.13 5.19
C LEU A 119 8.71 8.22 6.06
N MET A 120 8.25 9.32 5.45
CA MET A 120 7.52 10.37 6.19
C MET A 120 6.20 9.86 6.74
N PHE A 121 5.45 9.08 5.97
CA PHE A 121 4.21 8.44 6.48
C PHE A 121 4.51 7.50 7.64
N ALA A 122 5.47 6.60 7.48
CA ALA A 122 5.84 5.67 8.55
C ALA A 122 6.24 6.41 9.85
N ALA A 123 7.06 7.46 9.72
CA ALA A 123 7.49 8.28 10.85
C ALA A 123 6.33 9.01 11.53
N MET A 124 5.46 9.66 10.74
CA MET A 124 4.33 10.44 11.25
C MET A 124 3.32 9.57 12.00
N PHE A 125 3.11 8.34 11.54
CA PHE A 125 2.15 7.40 12.15
C PHE A 125 2.80 6.40 13.13
N GLY A 126 4.08 6.64 13.51
CA GLY A 126 4.77 5.83 14.52
C GLY A 126 5.04 4.37 14.11
N ARG A 127 5.15 4.09 12.81
CA ARG A 127 5.41 2.75 12.27
C ARG A 127 6.91 2.44 12.30
N MET A 128 7.48 2.37 13.52
CA MET A 128 8.92 2.37 13.73
C MET A 128 9.67 1.23 13.02
N LYS A 129 9.08 0.04 12.94
CA LYS A 129 9.70 -1.08 12.22
C LYS A 129 9.79 -0.81 10.71
N VAL A 130 8.73 -0.23 10.11
CA VAL A 130 8.77 0.19 8.71
C VAL A 130 9.74 1.36 8.51
N VAL A 131 9.87 2.28 9.48
CA VAL A 131 10.89 3.35 9.46
C VAL A 131 12.30 2.76 9.39
N GLU A 132 12.61 1.78 10.24
CA GLU A 132 13.92 1.11 10.26
C GLU A 132 14.17 0.40 8.94
N GLN A 133 13.21 -0.39 8.47
CA GLN A 133 13.29 -1.11 7.22
C GLN A 133 13.52 -0.18 6.01
N LEU A 134 12.76 0.91 5.88
CA LEU A 134 12.94 1.87 4.80
C LEU A 134 14.32 2.53 4.86
N LYS A 135 14.84 2.84 6.05
CA LYS A 135 16.19 3.39 6.23
C LYS A 135 17.28 2.39 5.81
N GLU A 136 17.15 1.12 6.19
CA GLU A 136 18.08 0.05 5.81
C GLU A 136 18.13 -0.14 4.28
N HIS A 137 17.00 0.09 3.60
CA HIS A 137 16.92 0.06 2.13
C HIS A 137 17.28 1.39 1.47
N GLY A 138 17.79 2.38 2.21
CA GLY A 138 18.35 3.61 1.67
C GLY A 138 17.37 4.76 1.48
N ALA A 139 16.19 4.74 2.10
CA ALA A 139 15.23 5.85 2.03
C ALA A 139 15.85 7.16 2.52
N SER A 140 15.61 8.25 1.78
CA SER A 140 16.16 9.55 2.08
C SER A 140 15.53 10.18 3.33
N LEU A 141 16.38 10.53 4.29
CA LEU A 141 15.99 11.28 5.50
C LEU A 141 15.81 12.77 5.24
N ASN A 142 16.31 13.26 4.11
CA ASN A 142 16.46 14.69 3.82
C ASN A 142 15.44 15.21 2.80
N CYS A 143 14.70 14.34 2.12
CA CYS A 143 13.56 14.75 1.31
C CYS A 143 12.64 15.63 2.13
N ARG A 144 12.15 16.73 1.52
CA ARG A 144 11.26 17.68 2.19
C ARG A 144 9.89 17.68 1.51
N ASN A 145 8.84 17.67 2.31
CA ASN A 145 7.51 17.90 1.80
C ASN A 145 7.26 19.39 1.46
N ARG A 146 6.10 19.73 0.94
CA ARG A 146 5.73 21.12 0.58
C ARG A 146 5.80 22.11 1.76
N LEU A 147 5.74 21.63 3.00
CA LEU A 147 5.90 22.45 4.21
C LEU A 147 7.37 22.55 4.66
N GLY A 148 8.32 22.03 3.88
CA GLY A 148 9.75 22.02 4.22
C GLY A 148 10.11 21.00 5.31
N ILE A 149 9.19 20.12 5.74
CA ILE A 149 9.41 19.16 6.81
C ILE A 149 10.05 17.89 6.22
N SER A 150 11.14 17.43 6.82
CA SER A 150 11.82 16.20 6.43
C SER A 150 11.40 14.99 7.28
N ALA A 151 11.65 13.76 6.77
CA ALA A 151 11.47 12.54 7.55
C ALA A 151 12.25 12.57 8.86
N ARG A 152 13.48 13.13 8.85
CA ARG A 152 14.32 13.33 10.05
C ARG A 152 13.62 14.18 11.11
N SER A 153 12.95 15.27 10.68
CA SER A 153 12.20 16.16 11.59
C SER A 153 10.98 15.45 12.18
N LEU A 154 10.24 14.70 11.36
CA LEU A 154 9.08 13.92 11.82
C LEU A 154 9.47 12.86 12.85
N MET A 155 10.58 12.14 12.63
CA MET A 155 11.08 11.15 13.58
C MET A 155 11.49 11.76 14.94
N ARG A 156 12.03 12.98 14.94
CA ARG A 156 12.37 13.70 16.18
C ARG A 156 11.12 14.07 16.98
N LEU A 157 10.06 14.48 16.29
CA LEU A 157 8.77 14.83 16.91
C LEU A 157 8.01 13.60 17.41
N ALA A 158 8.09 12.47 16.71
CA ALA A 158 7.38 11.23 17.08
C ALA A 158 7.99 10.52 18.30
N ARG A 159 9.29 10.70 18.60
CA ARG A 159 9.97 10.08 19.75
C ARG A 159 9.35 10.39 21.12
N PRO A 160 8.97 11.63 21.49
CA PRO A 160 8.38 11.90 22.80
C PRO A 160 6.96 11.35 22.95
N ILE A 161 6.21 11.22 21.89
CA ILE A 161 4.82 10.73 21.94
C ILE A 161 4.78 9.23 22.30
N HIS A 162 5.70 8.42 21.79
CA HIS A 162 5.82 7.01 22.15
C HIS A 162 6.24 6.78 23.61
N LEU A 163 7.05 7.67 24.18
CA LEU A 163 7.44 7.61 25.60
C LEU A 163 6.27 7.94 26.53
N ILE A 164 5.33 8.78 26.07
CA ILE A 164 4.16 9.18 26.87
C ILE A 164 3.06 8.12 26.82
N PHE A 165 2.83 7.50 25.66
CA PHE A 165 1.75 6.50 25.49
C PHE A 165 2.21 5.04 25.67
N GLY A 166 3.49 4.72 25.54
CA GLY A 166 4.04 3.37 25.69
C GLY A 166 4.11 2.85 27.15
N ARG A 167 3.86 3.69 28.16
CA ARG A 167 3.91 3.30 29.58
C ARG A 167 2.57 2.91 30.21
N LYS A 168 1.47 2.86 29.46
CA LYS A 168 0.12 2.53 29.99
C LYS A 168 -0.44 1.18 29.53
N ALA A 169 0.39 0.20 29.27
CA ALA A 169 -0.09 -1.17 29.12
C ALA A 169 0.67 -2.09 30.06
N ILE A 170 -0.09 -2.78 30.89
CA ILE A 170 0.26 -3.93 31.75
C ILE A 170 0.60 -3.58 33.21
N LYS A 171 -0.45 -3.47 34.00
CA LYS A 171 -0.57 -4.15 35.30
C LYS A 171 -1.99 -4.72 35.36
N ARG A 172 -2.20 -5.91 34.84
CA ARG A 172 -3.24 -6.81 35.30
C ARG A 172 -2.58 -7.76 36.28
N THR A 173 -2.77 -7.51 37.54
CA THR A 173 -2.57 -8.46 38.65
C THR A 173 -3.57 -9.60 38.46
N PRO A 174 -3.19 -10.87 38.57
CA PRO A 174 -4.15 -11.94 38.75
C PRO A 174 -4.70 -11.84 40.16
N ALA A 175 -6.02 -11.81 40.26
CA ALA A 175 -6.74 -12.01 41.53
C ALA A 175 -6.67 -13.49 41.89
N ALA A 176 -6.46 -13.71 43.19
CA ALA A 176 -6.45 -15.00 43.87
C ALA A 176 -7.75 -15.79 43.68
#